data_dc62b4bc8ae6a8d15557095246c68875
#
_entry.id   dc62b4bc8ae6a8d15557095246c68875
#
_cell.length_a   1.000
_cell.length_b   1.000
_cell.length_c   1.000
_cell.angle_alpha   90.00
_cell.angle_beta   90.00
_cell.angle_gamma   90.00
#
_symmetry.space_group_name_H-M   'P 1'
#
loop_
_entity.id
_entity.type
_entity.pdbx_description
1 polymer ?
#
loop_
_entity_poly.entity_id
_entity_poly.type
_entity_poly.pdbx_seq_one_letter_code
_entity_poly.pdbx_strand_id
1 'polypeptide(L)'
;TRGFELTGDEPPHDSGPAPYDYYLTGLGICTTITLQMYAERKGWDLGELTLELTLSKNAEGETAIHRLLDATGDLSEDQWARLLEIAGKTPVTRTVIDGASVTSERMRRR
;
A
#
# COMPACT_ATOMS: atom_id res chain seq x y z
N THR A 1 -13.79 9.14 7.12
CA THR A 1 -13.45 7.78 7.55
C THR A 1 -12.87 7.78 8.95
N ARG A 2 -13.53 7.16 9.87
CA ARG A 2 -13.16 7.09 11.29
C ARG A 2 -12.84 8.45 11.94
N GLY A 3 -13.49 9.53 11.50
CA GLY A 3 -13.26 10.86 12.02
C GLY A 3 -12.05 11.60 11.40
N PHE A 4 -11.36 11.00 10.47
CA PHE A 4 -10.29 11.68 9.72
C PHE A 4 -10.88 12.33 8.49
N GLU A 5 -10.49 13.58 8.25
CA GLU A 5 -10.88 14.30 7.04
C GLU A 5 -9.74 14.23 6.03
N LEU A 6 -10.08 13.90 4.78
CA LEU A 6 -9.12 13.76 3.71
C LEU A 6 -9.54 14.65 2.54
N THR A 7 -8.54 15.25 1.90
CA THR A 7 -8.74 16.06 0.71
C THR A 7 -8.21 15.30 -0.50
N GLY A 8 -9.00 15.27 -1.57
CA GLY A 8 -8.56 14.66 -2.82
C GLY A 8 -8.87 15.57 -3.99
N ASP A 9 -8.03 15.48 -5.00
CA ASP A 9 -8.22 16.22 -6.24
C ASP A 9 -7.41 15.54 -7.34
N GLU A 10 -7.37 16.14 -8.50
CA GLU A 10 -6.55 15.66 -9.62
C GLU A 10 -6.25 16.80 -10.58
N PRO A 11 -5.24 16.62 -11.47
CA PRO A 11 -4.94 17.67 -12.45
C PRO A 11 -6.17 18.07 -13.27
N PRO A 12 -6.30 19.36 -13.65
CA PRO A 12 -5.28 20.39 -13.50
C PRO A 12 -5.28 21.16 -12.17
N HIS A 13 -6.26 20.94 -11.31
CA HIS A 13 -6.38 21.72 -10.07
C HIS A 13 -5.36 21.31 -9.01
N ASP A 14 -5.12 20.02 -8.82
CA ASP A 14 -4.10 19.47 -7.91
C ASP A 14 -4.12 20.04 -6.49
N SER A 15 -5.31 20.26 -5.94
CA SER A 15 -5.44 20.76 -4.57
C SER A 15 -5.27 19.65 -3.52
N GLY A 16 -5.03 18.44 -3.94
CA GLY A 16 -4.82 17.28 -3.06
C GLY A 16 -4.38 16.07 -3.85
N PRO A 17 -4.08 14.95 -3.17
CA PRO A 17 -3.73 13.70 -3.83
C PRO A 17 -4.87 13.17 -4.69
N ALA A 18 -4.53 12.56 -5.82
CA ALA A 18 -5.48 11.94 -6.72
C ALA A 18 -6.00 10.62 -6.12
N PRO A 19 -7.15 10.08 -6.62
CA PRO A 19 -7.71 8.85 -6.08
C PRO A 19 -6.72 7.69 -6.01
N TYR A 20 -5.95 7.45 -7.06
CA TYR A 20 -4.97 6.36 -7.06
C TYR A 20 -3.76 6.64 -6.15
N ASP A 21 -3.46 7.90 -5.85
CA ASP A 21 -2.44 8.22 -4.85
C ASP A 21 -2.85 7.70 -3.48
N TYR A 22 -4.11 7.87 -3.10
CA TYR A 22 -4.64 7.31 -1.86
C TYR A 22 -4.67 5.79 -1.88
N TYR A 23 -5.04 5.21 -3.00
CA TYR A 23 -5.07 3.76 -3.19
C TYR A 23 -3.69 3.15 -2.95
N LEU A 24 -2.67 3.71 -3.61
CA LEU A 24 -1.29 3.25 -3.46
C LEU A 24 -0.73 3.54 -2.07
N THR A 25 -1.07 4.69 -1.49
CA THR A 25 -0.65 5.05 -0.13
C THR A 25 -1.20 4.05 0.89
N GLY A 26 -2.45 3.64 0.75
CA GLY A 26 -3.04 2.63 1.62
C GLY A 26 -2.28 1.32 1.56
N LEU A 27 -1.95 0.86 0.36
CA LEU A 27 -1.14 -0.33 0.16
C LEU A 27 0.25 -0.18 0.78
N GLY A 28 0.88 0.98 0.59
CA GLY A 28 2.21 1.28 1.15
C GLY A 28 2.21 1.29 2.66
N ILE A 29 1.22 1.94 3.28
CA ILE A 29 1.12 2.02 4.74
C ILE A 29 0.93 0.63 5.33
N CYS A 30 0.05 -0.18 4.77
CA CYS A 30 -0.18 -1.55 5.25
C CYS A 30 1.10 -2.38 5.14
N THR A 31 1.81 -2.26 4.03
CA THR A 31 3.09 -2.95 3.83
C THR A 31 4.11 -2.55 4.89
N THR A 32 4.27 -1.24 5.10
CA THR A 32 5.22 -0.70 6.10
C THR A 32 4.91 -1.20 7.50
N ILE A 33 3.66 -1.08 7.93
CA ILE A 33 3.25 -1.52 9.26
C ILE A 33 3.53 -3.01 9.45
N THR A 34 3.15 -3.82 8.49
CA THR A 34 3.32 -5.28 8.58
C THR A 34 4.79 -5.67 8.65
N LEU A 35 5.64 -5.07 7.81
CA LEU A 35 7.06 -5.39 7.80
C LEU A 35 7.75 -4.94 9.10
N GLN A 36 7.38 -3.76 9.62
CA GLN A 36 7.93 -3.29 10.89
C GLN A 36 7.54 -4.20 12.05
N MET A 37 6.28 -4.63 12.10
CA MET A 37 5.82 -5.56 13.13
C MET A 37 6.54 -6.91 13.05
N TYR A 38 6.72 -7.41 11.83
CA TYR A 38 7.44 -8.68 11.62
C TYR A 38 8.90 -8.57 12.06
N ALA A 39 9.59 -7.51 11.63
CA ALA A 39 10.99 -7.29 11.98
C ALA A 39 11.16 -7.15 13.49
N GLU A 40 10.27 -6.43 14.15
CA GLU A 40 10.27 -6.27 15.60
C GLU A 40 10.20 -7.62 16.32
N ARG A 41 9.28 -8.49 15.89
CA ARG A 41 9.14 -9.83 16.44
C ARG A 41 10.38 -10.68 16.26
N LYS A 42 11.10 -10.50 15.16
CA LYS A 42 12.32 -11.23 14.84
C LYS A 42 13.57 -10.60 15.47
N GLY A 43 13.44 -9.41 16.04
CA GLY A 43 14.59 -8.67 16.55
C GLY A 43 15.47 -8.09 15.44
N TRP A 44 14.92 -7.89 14.25
CA TRP A 44 15.63 -7.28 13.12
C TRP A 44 15.46 -5.78 13.15
N ASP A 45 16.53 -5.05 12.99
CA ASP A 45 16.51 -3.59 12.91
C ASP A 45 16.45 -3.17 11.45
N LEU A 46 15.28 -2.71 11.00
CA LEU A 46 15.10 -2.22 9.63
C LEU A 46 15.74 -0.84 9.43
N GLY A 47 15.90 -0.07 10.50
CA GLY A 47 16.21 1.34 10.36
C GLY A 47 15.02 2.05 9.74
N GLU A 48 15.29 2.94 8.78
CA GLU A 48 14.24 3.65 8.05
C GLU A 48 13.83 2.85 6.83
N LEU A 49 12.53 2.53 6.74
CA LEU A 49 11.96 1.77 5.63
C LEU A 49 11.30 2.73 4.63
N THR A 50 11.68 2.60 3.37
CA THR A 50 11.16 3.42 2.28
C THR A 50 10.49 2.53 1.24
N LEU A 51 9.31 2.92 0.80
CA LEU A 51 8.59 2.25 -0.28
C LEU A 51 8.27 3.23 -1.40
N GLU A 52 8.50 2.78 -2.63
CA GLU A 52 8.03 3.47 -3.82
C GLU A 52 7.02 2.58 -4.52
N LEU A 53 5.81 3.09 -4.76
CA LEU A 53 4.76 2.34 -5.42
C LEU A 53 4.41 2.98 -6.75
N THR A 54 4.31 2.16 -7.78
CA THR A 54 3.98 2.60 -9.12
C THR A 54 2.82 1.78 -9.66
N LEU A 55 1.83 2.45 -10.22
CA LEU A 55 0.72 1.80 -10.91
C LEU A 55 0.84 2.05 -12.40
N SER A 56 0.70 0.99 -13.20
CA SER A 56 0.74 1.08 -14.65
C SER A 56 -0.39 0.28 -15.26
N LYS A 57 -0.76 0.63 -16.50
CA LYS A 57 -1.72 -0.12 -17.29
C LYS A 57 -1.09 -0.47 -18.64
N ASN A 58 -1.31 -1.70 -19.08
CA ASN A 58 -0.84 -2.13 -20.39
C ASN A 58 -1.87 -1.79 -21.48
N ALA A 59 -1.56 -2.19 -22.73
CA ALA A 59 -2.44 -1.91 -23.87
C ALA A 59 -3.80 -2.59 -23.75
N GLU A 60 -3.88 -3.72 -23.05
CA GLU A 60 -5.13 -4.46 -22.81
C GLU A 60 -5.94 -3.90 -21.63
N GLY A 61 -5.44 -2.85 -20.98
CA GLY A 61 -6.11 -2.25 -19.84
C GLY A 61 -5.88 -2.97 -18.52
N GLU A 62 -5.00 -3.95 -18.47
CA GLU A 62 -4.65 -4.63 -17.23
C GLU A 62 -3.80 -3.73 -16.35
N THR A 63 -4.11 -3.71 -15.06
CA THR A 63 -3.43 -2.88 -14.09
C THR A 63 -2.36 -3.69 -13.36
N ALA A 64 -1.18 -3.11 -13.22
CA ALA A 64 -0.09 -3.68 -12.44
C ALA A 64 0.39 -2.66 -11.42
N ILE A 65 0.72 -3.14 -10.23
CA ILE A 65 1.31 -2.33 -9.18
C ILE A 65 2.66 -2.93 -8.84
N HIS A 66 3.68 -2.09 -8.81
CA HIS A 66 5.02 -2.50 -8.42
C HIS A 66 5.47 -1.75 -7.18
N ARG A 67 6.12 -2.46 -6.26
CA ARG A 67 6.67 -1.88 -5.03
C ARG A 67 8.17 -2.05 -5.04
N LEU A 68 8.89 -0.95 -4.83
CA LEU A 68 10.32 -0.97 -4.52
C LEU A 68 10.45 -0.68 -3.02
N LEU A 69 11.23 -1.51 -2.34
CA LEU A 69 11.45 -1.39 -0.90
C LEU A 69 12.93 -1.20 -0.63
N ASP A 70 13.24 -0.32 0.31
CA ASP A 70 14.60 -0.15 0.81
C ASP A 70 14.54 0.10 2.32
N ALA A 71 15.63 -0.21 3.00
CA ALA A 71 15.76 -0.02 4.44
C ALA A 71 17.19 0.34 4.74
N THR A 72 17.39 1.26 5.70
CA THR A 72 18.74 1.68 6.09
C THR A 72 19.44 0.68 7.00
N GLY A 73 18.70 -0.26 7.61
CA GLY A 73 19.26 -1.30 8.44
C GLY A 73 20.11 -2.28 7.63
N ASP A 74 21.02 -2.94 8.33
CA ASP A 74 21.92 -3.94 7.71
C ASP A 74 21.23 -5.29 7.70
N LEU A 75 20.62 -5.64 6.56
CA LEU A 75 19.85 -6.86 6.40
C LEU A 75 20.54 -7.82 5.43
N SER A 76 20.53 -9.11 5.78
CA SER A 76 21.07 -10.15 4.90
C SER A 76 20.12 -10.41 3.72
N GLU A 77 20.63 -11.12 2.71
CA GLU A 77 19.83 -11.55 1.58
C GLU A 77 18.65 -12.41 2.02
N ASP A 78 18.84 -13.30 2.97
CA ASP A 78 17.79 -14.16 3.52
C ASP A 78 16.72 -13.35 4.23
N GLN A 79 17.11 -12.33 4.99
CA GLN A 79 16.18 -11.42 5.65
C GLN A 79 15.35 -10.65 4.64
N TRP A 80 15.98 -10.12 3.59
CA TRP A 80 15.28 -9.44 2.51
C TRP A 80 14.30 -10.36 1.78
N ALA A 81 14.72 -11.59 1.47
CA ALA A 81 13.84 -12.56 0.81
C ALA A 81 12.58 -12.81 1.64
N ARG A 82 12.75 -12.93 2.97
CA ARG A 82 11.61 -13.15 3.87
C ARG A 82 10.70 -11.92 3.94
N LEU A 83 11.28 -10.73 4.01
CA LEU A 83 10.49 -9.49 4.05
C LEU A 83 9.66 -9.32 2.77
N LEU A 84 10.23 -9.61 1.60
CA LEU A 84 9.48 -9.54 0.35
C LEU A 84 8.35 -10.56 0.29
N GLU A 85 8.56 -11.76 0.83
CA GLU A 85 7.51 -12.76 0.95
C GLU A 85 6.37 -12.27 1.84
N ILE A 86 6.69 -11.68 2.99
CA ILE A 86 5.71 -11.13 3.92
C ILE A 86 4.95 -9.96 3.26
N ALA A 87 5.65 -9.11 2.49
CA ALA A 87 5.01 -8.00 1.78
C ALA A 87 3.89 -8.47 0.84
N GLY A 88 4.02 -9.65 0.25
CA GLY A 88 3.01 -10.22 -0.62
C GLY A 88 1.77 -10.76 0.11
N LYS A 89 1.79 -10.79 1.43
CA LYS A 89 0.74 -11.42 2.25
C LYS A 89 0.01 -10.45 3.17
N THR A 90 0.25 -9.14 3.03
CA THR A 90 -0.44 -8.16 3.90
C THR A 90 -1.93 -8.11 3.57
N PRO A 91 -2.80 -7.74 4.52
CA PRO A 91 -4.25 -7.72 4.29
C PRO A 91 -4.66 -6.87 3.09
N VAL A 92 -4.11 -5.65 2.96
CA VAL A 92 -4.46 -4.78 1.83
C VAL A 92 -3.91 -5.34 0.52
N THR A 93 -2.70 -5.93 0.51
CA THR A 93 -2.16 -6.60 -0.67
C THR A 93 -3.10 -7.71 -1.14
N ARG A 94 -3.60 -8.53 -0.21
CA ARG A 94 -4.55 -9.59 -0.52
C ARG A 94 -5.83 -9.05 -1.13
N THR A 95 -6.37 -7.98 -0.58
CA THR A 95 -7.57 -7.34 -1.11
C THR A 95 -7.33 -6.80 -2.52
N VAL A 96 -6.17 -6.19 -2.78
CA VAL A 96 -5.82 -5.69 -4.11
C VAL A 96 -5.74 -6.84 -5.12
N ILE A 97 -5.10 -7.94 -4.75
CA ILE A 97 -4.95 -9.11 -5.63
C ILE A 97 -6.29 -9.77 -5.90
N ASP A 98 -7.08 -10.01 -4.86
CA ASP A 98 -8.34 -10.75 -4.95
C ASP A 98 -9.51 -9.88 -5.45
N GLY A 99 -9.37 -8.57 -5.33
CA GLY A 99 -10.44 -7.64 -5.62
C GLY A 99 -11.46 -7.57 -4.50
N ALA A 100 -12.53 -6.83 -4.76
CA ALA A 100 -13.60 -6.64 -3.78
C ALA A 100 -14.94 -6.54 -4.50
N SER A 101 -15.99 -7.00 -3.84
CA SER A 101 -17.35 -6.75 -4.30
C SER A 101 -17.75 -5.34 -3.88
N VAL A 102 -18.26 -4.56 -4.81
CA VAL A 102 -18.66 -3.18 -4.53
C VAL A 102 -20.16 -3.06 -4.75
N THR A 103 -20.86 -2.60 -3.74
CA THR A 103 -22.31 -2.40 -3.80
C THR A 103 -22.65 -0.96 -3.46
N SER A 104 -23.83 -0.51 -3.87
CA SER A 104 -24.28 0.85 -3.61
C SER A 104 -25.74 0.86 -3.27
N GLU A 105 -26.13 1.68 -2.31
CA GLU A 105 -27.53 1.94 -2.01
C GLU A 105 -27.69 3.39 -1.57
N ARG A 106 -28.90 3.87 -1.69
CA ARG A 106 -29.22 5.23 -1.26
C ARG A 106 -29.38 5.27 0.25
N MET A 107 -28.72 6.24 0.87
CA MET A 107 -28.91 6.48 2.29
C MET A 107 -30.36 6.93 2.56
N ARG A 108 -31.03 6.27 3.51
CA ARG A 108 -32.39 6.67 3.90
C ARG A 108 -32.31 7.80 4.90
N ARG A 109 -33.13 8.83 4.67
CA ARG A 109 -33.25 9.94 5.62
C ARG A 109 -34.47 9.71 6.52
N ARG A 110 -34.32 10.12 7.75
CA ARG A 110 -35.41 10.13 8.71
C ARG A 110 -36.06 11.49 8.78
#